data_151fa67c820bd2d6e83db783c0a5fb46
#
_entry.id   151fa67c820bd2d6e83db783c0a5fb46
#
_cell.length_a   1.000
_cell.length_b   1.000
_cell.length_c   1.000
_cell.angle_alpha   90.00
_cell.angle_beta   90.00
_cell.angle_gamma   90.00
#
_symmetry.space_group_name_H-M   'P 1'
#
loop_
_entity.id
_entity.type
_entity.pdbx_description
1 polymer ?
#
loop_
_entity_poly.entity_id
_entity_poly.type
_entity_poly.pdbx_seq_one_letter_code
_entity_poly.pdbx_strand_id
1 'polypeptide(L)'
;MTNPEVRLRTFQAENNIYTKGPLSLVIQFTRLVRERTFPLNPDDFQTSSKGQVAGLGGGNLKKILKEHGITQQLSAEGGRTSRGSMGLMIKYVDFLNEWNTEETVDFAVVEDFWAEQVREYFRNQPFILTADTSKTIGANLDELFEQARKRQRQNPGTQYLGTVLQHLVAANI
;
A
#
# COMPACT_ATOMS: atom_id res chain seq x y z
N MET A 1 -1.77 -23.39 -16.26
CA MET A 1 -1.89 -21.95 -15.93
C MET A 1 -1.83 -21.80 -14.41
N THR A 2 -0.85 -21.09 -13.90
CA THR A 2 -0.74 -20.81 -12.46
C THR A 2 -1.71 -19.67 -12.11
N ASN A 3 -2.46 -19.80 -11.02
CA ASN A 3 -3.38 -18.74 -10.58
C ASN A 3 -2.62 -17.42 -10.40
N PRO A 4 -3.03 -16.29 -11.03
CA PRO A 4 -2.40 -14.99 -10.91
C PRO A 4 -2.18 -14.54 -9.46
N GLU A 5 -3.14 -14.78 -8.58
CA GLU A 5 -3.03 -14.44 -7.17
C GLU A 5 -1.91 -15.21 -6.47
N VAL A 6 -1.74 -16.49 -6.76
CA VAL A 6 -0.66 -17.31 -6.18
C VAL A 6 0.71 -16.79 -6.63
N ARG A 7 0.85 -16.41 -7.91
CA ARG A 7 2.08 -15.79 -8.43
C ARG A 7 2.42 -14.50 -7.69
N LEU A 8 1.45 -13.61 -7.58
CA LEU A 8 1.63 -12.31 -6.93
C LEU A 8 1.95 -12.46 -5.44
N ARG A 9 1.30 -13.38 -4.73
CA ARG A 9 1.59 -13.68 -3.32
C ARG A 9 2.99 -14.24 -3.13
N THR A 10 3.43 -15.11 -4.02
CA THR A 10 4.80 -15.67 -4.00
C THR A 10 5.81 -14.53 -4.18
N PHE A 11 5.64 -13.71 -5.21
CA PHE A 11 6.50 -12.56 -5.46
C PHE A 11 6.51 -11.56 -4.30
N GLN A 12 5.34 -11.28 -3.71
CA GLN A 12 5.19 -10.43 -2.53
C GLN A 12 6.02 -10.95 -1.34
N ALA A 13 5.92 -12.25 -1.05
CA ALA A 13 6.61 -12.88 0.07
C ALA A 13 8.14 -12.89 -0.12
N GLU A 14 8.61 -13.28 -1.29
CA GLU A 14 10.04 -13.33 -1.62
C GLU A 14 10.72 -11.96 -1.58
N ASN A 15 9.97 -10.90 -1.86
CA ASN A 15 10.50 -9.52 -1.92
C ASN A 15 10.07 -8.63 -0.76
N ASN A 16 9.42 -9.19 0.28
CA ASN A 16 8.97 -8.48 1.48
C ASN A 16 8.12 -7.22 1.19
N ILE A 17 7.15 -7.34 0.27
CA ILE A 17 6.31 -6.22 -0.16
C ILE A 17 5.13 -6.04 0.81
N TYR A 18 5.42 -5.63 2.05
CA TYR A 18 4.43 -5.47 3.13
C TYR A 18 4.43 -4.07 3.74
N THR A 19 5.28 -3.17 3.27
CA THR A 19 5.45 -1.82 3.83
C THR A 19 5.14 -0.73 2.81
N LYS A 20 4.99 0.50 3.29
CA LYS A 20 4.58 1.67 2.49
C LYS A 20 5.38 1.85 1.19
N GLY A 21 6.70 1.77 1.27
CA GLY A 21 7.58 2.04 0.13
C GLY A 21 7.41 1.00 -0.99
N PRO A 22 7.63 -0.29 -0.71
CA PRO A 22 7.43 -1.37 -1.67
C PRO A 22 6.00 -1.42 -2.26
N LEU A 23 4.95 -1.29 -1.43
CA LEU A 23 3.56 -1.25 -1.91
C LEU A 23 3.31 -0.04 -2.83
N SER A 24 3.84 1.13 -2.48
CA SER A 24 3.74 2.33 -3.31
C SER A 24 4.44 2.14 -4.66
N LEU A 25 5.56 1.42 -4.68
CA LEU A 25 6.29 1.14 -5.91
C LEU A 25 5.48 0.21 -6.81
N VAL A 26 5.11 -0.97 -6.34
CA VAL A 26 4.52 -1.99 -7.20
C VAL A 26 3.17 -1.56 -7.78
N ILE A 27 2.31 -0.91 -7.01
CA ILE A 27 1.01 -0.45 -7.51
C ILE A 27 1.15 0.65 -8.57
N GLN A 28 2.06 1.61 -8.38
CA GLN A 28 2.33 2.65 -9.37
C GLN A 28 3.03 2.11 -10.60
N PHE A 29 4.01 1.23 -10.40
CA PHE A 29 4.78 0.65 -11.49
C PHE A 29 3.90 -0.24 -12.37
N THR A 30 2.97 -1.01 -11.80
CA THR A 30 1.94 -1.75 -12.53
C THR A 30 1.16 -0.84 -13.49
N ARG A 31 0.70 0.32 -12.99
CA ARG A 31 0.00 1.32 -13.82
C ARG A 31 0.90 1.92 -14.89
N LEU A 32 2.16 2.18 -14.57
CA LEU A 32 3.14 2.79 -15.48
C LEU A 32 3.45 1.89 -16.68
N VAL A 33 3.53 0.56 -16.47
CA VAL A 33 3.89 -0.39 -17.53
C VAL A 33 2.71 -0.99 -18.26
N ARG A 34 1.50 -0.71 -17.83
CA ARG A 34 0.25 -1.27 -18.38
C ARG A 34 0.13 -1.15 -19.89
N GLU A 35 0.64 -0.06 -20.47
CA GLU A 35 0.56 0.22 -21.91
C GLU A 35 1.92 0.03 -22.62
N ARG A 36 2.89 -0.57 -21.93
CA ARG A 36 4.21 -0.83 -22.48
C ARG A 36 4.27 -2.15 -23.21
N THR A 37 5.15 -2.20 -24.22
CA THR A 37 5.42 -3.42 -24.98
C THR A 37 6.42 -4.28 -24.24
N PHE A 38 6.18 -5.58 -24.18
CA PHE A 38 7.08 -6.56 -23.63
C PHE A 38 8.16 -7.01 -24.67
N PRO A 39 9.36 -7.40 -24.25
CA PRO A 39 9.81 -7.38 -22.84
C PRO A 39 10.09 -5.96 -22.34
N LEU A 40 9.83 -5.74 -21.04
CA LEU A 40 10.17 -4.49 -20.37
C LEU A 40 11.67 -4.43 -20.13
N ASN A 41 12.28 -3.26 -20.35
CA ASN A 41 13.69 -3.03 -20.02
C ASN A 41 13.82 -2.18 -18.75
N PRO A 42 14.47 -2.67 -17.65
CA PRO A 42 14.62 -1.93 -16.42
C PRO A 42 15.29 -0.56 -16.60
N ASP A 43 16.17 -0.40 -17.57
CA ASP A 43 16.89 0.86 -17.82
C ASP A 43 15.95 1.99 -18.25
N ASP A 44 14.82 1.68 -18.90
CA ASP A 44 13.82 2.67 -19.31
C ASP A 44 13.10 3.34 -18.14
N PHE A 45 13.20 2.75 -16.95
CA PHE A 45 12.54 3.19 -15.74
C PHE A 45 13.49 3.79 -14.71
N GLN A 46 14.71 4.12 -15.10
CA GLN A 46 15.68 4.79 -14.24
C GLN A 46 15.73 6.28 -14.52
N THR A 47 15.90 7.07 -13.45
CA THR A 47 16.22 8.51 -13.64
C THR A 47 17.66 8.67 -14.17
N SER A 48 17.97 9.82 -14.76
CA SER A 48 19.31 10.15 -15.24
C SER A 48 20.39 10.03 -14.15
N SER A 49 20.05 10.21 -12.89
CA SER A 49 20.93 10.00 -11.73
C SER A 49 21.09 8.52 -11.31
N LYS A 50 20.42 7.61 -11.99
CA LYS A 50 20.40 6.15 -11.71
C LYS A 50 20.06 5.73 -10.27
N GLY A 51 19.50 6.66 -9.47
CA GLY A 51 19.21 6.40 -8.05
C GLY A 51 17.72 6.29 -7.73
N GLN A 52 16.84 6.57 -8.68
CA GLN A 52 15.41 6.63 -8.47
C GLN A 52 14.63 5.99 -9.62
N VAL A 53 13.47 5.44 -9.31
CA VAL A 53 12.55 4.91 -10.33
C VAL A 53 11.82 6.09 -10.99
N ALA A 54 11.96 6.19 -12.32
CA ALA A 54 11.32 7.22 -13.11
C ALA A 54 9.80 6.99 -13.22
N GLY A 55 9.03 8.06 -13.41
CA GLY A 55 7.60 7.99 -13.63
C GLY A 55 6.73 7.77 -12.38
N LEU A 56 7.34 7.52 -11.22
CA LEU A 56 6.61 7.40 -9.97
C LEU A 56 6.52 8.74 -9.23
N GLY A 57 5.42 8.98 -8.53
CA GLY A 57 5.22 10.19 -7.74
C GLY A 57 3.96 10.16 -6.88
N GLY A 58 3.95 10.96 -5.81
CA GLY A 58 2.84 10.98 -4.85
C GLY A 58 1.49 11.37 -5.46
N GLY A 59 1.48 12.24 -6.48
CA GLY A 59 0.26 12.62 -7.20
C GLY A 59 -0.38 11.46 -7.95
N ASN A 60 0.42 10.68 -8.68
CA ASN A 60 -0.04 9.50 -9.39
C ASN A 60 -0.54 8.44 -8.41
N LEU A 61 0.21 8.19 -7.34
CA LEU A 61 -0.20 7.25 -6.30
C LEU A 61 -1.55 7.62 -5.70
N LYS A 62 -1.74 8.90 -5.33
CA LYS A 62 -3.01 9.38 -4.77
C LYS A 62 -4.19 9.16 -5.72
N LYS A 63 -3.98 9.38 -7.02
CA LYS A 63 -5.00 9.14 -8.06
C LYS A 63 -5.38 7.67 -8.13
N ILE A 64 -4.38 6.77 -8.22
CA ILE A 64 -4.59 5.32 -8.26
C ILE A 64 -5.35 4.84 -7.02
N LEU A 65 -4.89 5.22 -5.83
CA LEU A 65 -5.54 4.82 -4.58
C LEU A 65 -7.00 5.30 -4.51
N LYS A 66 -7.28 6.53 -4.96
CA LYS A 66 -8.64 7.08 -5.01
C LYS A 66 -9.54 6.27 -5.97
N GLU A 67 -9.04 5.87 -7.13
CA GLU A 67 -9.77 5.04 -8.09
C GLU A 67 -10.16 3.69 -7.49
N HIS A 68 -9.32 3.13 -6.62
CA HIS A 68 -9.61 1.91 -5.85
C HIS A 68 -10.36 2.16 -4.53
N GLY A 69 -10.88 3.38 -4.28
CA GLY A 69 -11.63 3.71 -3.07
C GLY A 69 -10.77 3.79 -1.80
N ILE A 70 -9.44 3.91 -1.92
CA ILE A 70 -8.51 4.01 -0.80
C ILE A 70 -8.25 5.49 -0.53
N THR A 71 -8.65 5.97 0.65
CA THR A 71 -8.52 7.38 1.05
C THR A 71 -7.24 7.68 1.82
N GLN A 72 -6.58 6.64 2.34
CA GLN A 72 -5.32 6.75 3.07
C GLN A 72 -4.15 6.98 2.12
N GLN A 73 -3.11 7.66 2.62
CA GLN A 73 -1.90 7.93 1.85
C GLN A 73 -0.76 7.01 2.26
N LEU A 74 -0.21 6.25 1.31
CA LEU A 74 0.93 5.37 1.56
C LEU A 74 2.24 6.15 1.77
N SER A 75 2.58 7.03 0.84
CA SER A 75 3.83 7.80 0.83
C SER A 75 3.67 9.07 0.01
N ALA A 76 4.28 10.17 0.45
CA ALA A 76 4.31 11.41 -0.30
C ALA A 76 5.13 11.29 -1.60
N GLU A 77 6.16 10.47 -1.61
CA GLU A 77 7.09 10.29 -2.74
C GLU A 77 6.76 9.07 -3.59
N GLY A 78 5.75 8.29 -3.17
CA GLY A 78 5.23 7.18 -3.95
C GLY A 78 6.20 6.05 -4.22
N GLY A 79 7.11 5.75 -3.30
CA GLY A 79 8.05 4.64 -3.42
C GLY A 79 9.24 4.89 -4.36
N ARG A 80 9.28 6.03 -5.07
CA ARG A 80 10.33 6.37 -6.04
C ARG A 80 11.72 6.39 -5.43
N THR A 81 11.84 6.97 -4.24
CA THR A 81 13.11 7.20 -3.52
C THR A 81 13.29 6.32 -2.30
N SER A 82 12.37 5.38 -2.05
CA SER A 82 12.49 4.46 -0.93
C SER A 82 13.74 3.60 -1.05
N ARG A 83 14.39 3.33 0.07
CA ARG A 83 15.57 2.45 0.09
C ARG A 83 15.23 1.09 -0.52
N GLY A 84 15.99 0.66 -1.50
CA GLY A 84 15.75 -0.61 -2.21
C GLY A 84 14.76 -0.53 -3.38
N SER A 85 14.16 0.63 -3.68
CA SER A 85 13.20 0.79 -4.77
C SER A 85 13.73 0.34 -6.12
N MET A 86 14.98 0.69 -6.45
CA MET A 86 15.60 0.27 -7.72
C MET A 86 15.72 -1.24 -7.83
N GLY A 87 16.21 -1.91 -6.77
CA GLY A 87 16.36 -3.36 -6.76
C GLY A 87 15.00 -4.07 -6.86
N LEU A 88 13.98 -3.54 -6.18
CA LEU A 88 12.63 -4.09 -6.28
C LEU A 88 12.00 -3.86 -7.65
N MET A 89 12.22 -2.69 -8.27
CA MET A 89 11.73 -2.40 -9.61
C MET A 89 12.33 -3.38 -10.63
N ILE A 90 13.64 -3.63 -10.59
CA ILE A 90 14.31 -4.59 -11.49
C ILE A 90 13.70 -5.98 -11.34
N LYS A 91 13.60 -6.48 -10.11
CA LYS A 91 12.97 -7.78 -9.84
C LYS A 91 11.51 -7.85 -10.31
N TYR A 92 10.79 -6.75 -10.20
CA TYR A 92 9.40 -6.70 -10.63
C TYR A 92 9.28 -6.70 -12.16
N VAL A 93 10.20 -6.03 -12.86
CA VAL A 93 10.30 -6.11 -14.32
C VAL A 93 10.60 -7.54 -14.78
N ASP A 94 11.59 -8.20 -14.15
CA ASP A 94 11.93 -9.59 -14.47
C ASP A 94 10.73 -10.52 -14.24
N PHE A 95 10.04 -10.38 -13.12
CA PHE A 95 8.82 -11.13 -12.80
C PHE A 95 7.71 -10.94 -13.84
N LEU A 96 7.44 -9.70 -14.26
CA LEU A 96 6.42 -9.41 -15.28
C LEU A 96 6.83 -9.93 -16.65
N ASN A 97 8.11 -9.84 -17.01
CA ASN A 97 8.64 -10.39 -18.26
C ASN A 97 8.49 -11.91 -18.30
N GLU A 98 8.91 -12.60 -17.24
CA GLU A 98 8.76 -14.05 -17.12
C GLU A 98 7.27 -14.46 -17.22
N TRP A 99 6.40 -13.79 -16.47
CA TRP A 99 4.96 -14.06 -16.57
C TRP A 99 4.45 -13.90 -17.99
N ASN A 100 4.81 -12.81 -18.68
CA ASN A 100 4.34 -12.53 -20.03
C ASN A 100 4.86 -13.53 -21.08
N THR A 101 5.94 -14.28 -20.81
CA THR A 101 6.37 -15.38 -21.69
C THR A 101 5.47 -16.60 -21.63
N GLU A 102 4.80 -16.82 -20.49
CA GLU A 102 3.92 -17.95 -20.27
C GLU A 102 2.47 -17.64 -20.66
N GLU A 103 2.02 -16.44 -20.31
CA GLU A 103 0.66 -15.94 -20.61
C GLU A 103 0.62 -14.41 -20.56
N THR A 104 -0.29 -13.80 -21.32
CA THR A 104 -0.47 -12.35 -21.31
C THR A 104 -0.83 -11.85 -19.90
N VAL A 105 -0.06 -10.88 -19.38
CA VAL A 105 -0.31 -10.28 -18.06
C VAL A 105 -1.57 -9.43 -18.09
N ASP A 106 -2.55 -9.78 -17.26
CA ASP A 106 -3.72 -8.92 -17.03
C ASP A 106 -3.38 -7.88 -15.95
N PHE A 107 -3.01 -6.68 -16.39
CA PHE A 107 -2.64 -5.59 -15.50
C PHE A 107 -3.78 -5.07 -14.63
N ALA A 108 -5.04 -5.30 -14.99
CA ALA A 108 -6.18 -4.95 -14.13
C ALA A 108 -6.19 -5.87 -12.90
N VAL A 109 -6.05 -7.17 -13.11
CA VAL A 109 -5.95 -8.16 -12.02
C VAL A 109 -4.73 -7.90 -11.12
N VAL A 110 -3.59 -7.57 -11.71
CA VAL A 110 -2.37 -7.26 -10.97
C VAL A 110 -2.54 -5.99 -10.11
N GLU A 111 -3.14 -4.95 -10.67
CA GLU A 111 -3.36 -3.69 -9.95
C GLU A 111 -4.40 -3.86 -8.83
N ASP A 112 -5.48 -4.59 -9.07
CA ASP A 112 -6.48 -4.92 -8.05
C ASP A 112 -5.88 -5.70 -6.88
N PHE A 113 -5.01 -6.65 -7.17
CA PHE A 113 -4.27 -7.40 -6.14
C PHE A 113 -3.44 -6.45 -5.26
N TRP A 114 -2.65 -5.57 -5.86
CA TRP A 114 -1.84 -4.62 -5.08
C TRP A 114 -2.69 -3.62 -4.32
N ALA A 115 -3.81 -3.18 -4.87
CA ALA A 115 -4.75 -2.33 -4.16
C ALA A 115 -5.32 -3.02 -2.92
N GLU A 116 -5.63 -4.32 -3.00
CA GLU A 116 -6.07 -5.09 -1.83
C GLU A 116 -4.95 -5.24 -0.79
N GLN A 117 -3.70 -5.47 -1.21
CA GLN A 117 -2.55 -5.50 -0.28
C GLN A 117 -2.37 -4.15 0.43
N VAL A 118 -2.63 -3.03 -0.26
CA VAL A 118 -2.61 -1.70 0.36
C VAL A 118 -3.74 -1.55 1.38
N ARG A 119 -4.95 -2.03 1.09
CA ARG A 119 -6.06 -2.02 2.07
C ARG A 119 -5.70 -2.86 3.29
N GLU A 120 -5.15 -4.05 3.08
CA GLU A 120 -4.71 -4.94 4.16
C GLU A 120 -3.62 -4.30 5.01
N TYR A 121 -2.64 -3.63 4.38
CA TYR A 121 -1.63 -2.86 5.10
C TYR A 121 -2.27 -1.83 6.05
N PHE A 122 -3.25 -1.06 5.59
CA PHE A 122 -3.91 -0.06 6.45
C PHE A 122 -4.81 -0.68 7.53
N ARG A 123 -5.45 -1.82 7.26
CA ARG A 123 -6.22 -2.55 8.29
C ARG A 123 -5.32 -3.05 9.42
N ASN A 124 -4.13 -3.49 9.08
CA ASN A 124 -3.17 -4.06 10.03
C ASN A 124 -2.33 -3.01 10.77
N GLN A 125 -2.47 -1.70 10.45
CA GLN A 125 -1.77 -0.65 11.19
C GLN A 125 -2.27 -0.60 12.64
N PRO A 126 -1.37 -0.52 13.64
CA PRO A 126 -1.78 -0.39 15.02
C PRO A 126 -2.62 0.89 15.20
N PHE A 127 -3.69 0.77 15.98
CA PHE A 127 -4.50 1.90 16.39
C PHE A 127 -3.82 2.56 17.59
N ILE A 128 -3.12 3.65 17.36
CA ILE A 128 -2.43 4.39 18.41
C ILE A 128 -3.35 5.50 18.90
N LEU A 129 -3.78 5.39 20.16
CA LEU A 129 -4.49 6.43 20.87
C LEU A 129 -3.47 7.30 21.62
N THR A 130 -3.49 8.60 21.35
CA THR A 130 -2.64 9.56 22.06
C THR A 130 -3.48 10.32 23.06
N ALA A 131 -3.23 10.13 24.35
CA ALA A 131 -3.83 10.94 25.39
C ALA A 131 -2.99 12.21 25.62
N ASP A 132 -3.65 13.34 25.74
CA ASP A 132 -3.03 14.62 26.07
C ASP A 132 -3.21 14.91 27.57
N THR A 133 -2.12 14.85 28.34
CA THR A 133 -2.15 15.06 29.78
C THR A 133 -2.48 16.50 30.19
N SER A 134 -2.46 17.46 29.27
CA SER A 134 -2.89 18.83 29.52
C SER A 134 -4.41 19.03 29.44
N LYS A 135 -5.15 18.05 28.92
CA LYS A 135 -6.60 18.07 28.76
C LYS A 135 -7.30 17.32 29.92
N THR A 136 -8.57 17.65 30.13
CA THR A 136 -9.42 16.87 31.05
C THR A 136 -9.62 15.44 30.55
N ILE A 137 -9.94 14.52 31.44
CA ILE A 137 -10.24 13.12 31.09
C ILE A 137 -11.39 13.07 30.06
N GLY A 138 -12.47 13.86 30.27
CA GLY A 138 -13.59 13.93 29.35
C GLY A 138 -13.17 14.37 27.94
N ALA A 139 -12.36 15.42 27.84
CA ALA A 139 -11.86 15.91 26.54
C ALA A 139 -10.96 14.88 25.82
N ASN A 140 -10.14 14.16 26.56
CA ASN A 140 -9.32 13.06 26.00
C ASN A 140 -10.20 11.90 25.52
N LEU A 141 -11.25 11.55 26.24
CA LEU A 141 -12.20 10.50 25.84
C LEU A 141 -12.97 10.88 24.56
N ASP A 142 -13.44 12.12 24.47
CA ASP A 142 -14.12 12.61 23.27
C ASP A 142 -13.21 12.54 22.04
N GLU A 143 -11.96 12.98 22.18
CA GLU A 143 -10.96 12.93 21.10
C GLU A 143 -10.63 11.48 20.72
N LEU A 144 -10.54 10.60 21.69
CA LEU A 144 -10.33 9.17 21.52
C LEU A 144 -11.45 8.53 20.68
N PHE A 145 -12.70 8.84 21.02
CA PHE A 145 -13.86 8.37 20.27
C PHE A 145 -13.91 8.95 18.86
N GLU A 146 -13.56 10.21 18.66
CA GLU A 146 -13.48 10.79 17.32
C GLU A 146 -12.39 10.15 16.47
N GLN A 147 -11.22 9.87 17.04
CA GLN A 147 -10.15 9.13 16.34
C GLN A 147 -10.61 7.72 15.96
N ALA A 148 -11.28 7.00 16.86
CA ALA A 148 -11.82 5.67 16.60
C ALA A 148 -12.90 5.70 15.49
N ARG A 149 -13.83 6.67 15.53
CA ARG A 149 -14.84 6.87 14.49
C ARG A 149 -14.22 7.19 13.13
N LYS A 150 -13.22 8.08 13.10
CA LYS A 150 -12.47 8.42 11.89
C LYS A 150 -11.81 7.18 11.30
N ARG A 151 -11.17 6.37 12.14
CA ARG A 151 -10.51 5.14 11.71
C ARG A 151 -11.50 4.10 11.20
N GLN A 152 -12.64 3.96 11.88
CA GLN A 152 -13.70 3.05 11.45
C GLN A 152 -14.29 3.43 10.08
N ARG A 153 -14.49 4.73 9.83
CA ARG A 153 -14.92 5.21 8.50
C ARG A 153 -13.90 4.93 7.40
N GLN A 154 -12.61 4.96 7.73
CA GLN A 154 -11.52 4.66 6.78
C GLN A 154 -11.35 3.16 6.50
N ASN A 155 -11.80 2.31 7.42
CA ASN A 155 -11.69 0.85 7.34
C ASN A 155 -13.05 0.20 7.65
N PRO A 156 -14.01 0.22 6.72
CA PRO A 156 -15.31 -0.43 6.90
C PRO A 156 -15.12 -1.92 7.20
N GLY A 157 -15.81 -2.41 8.20
CA GLY A 157 -15.72 -3.80 8.65
C GLY A 157 -14.84 -4.03 9.89
N THR A 158 -14.07 -3.03 10.34
CA THR A 158 -13.30 -3.13 11.58
C THR A 158 -13.97 -2.28 12.67
N GLN A 159 -14.31 -2.90 13.81
CA GLN A 159 -15.05 -2.24 14.89
C GLN A 159 -14.14 -1.51 15.88
N TYR A 160 -13.42 -0.48 15.44
CA TYR A 160 -12.51 0.27 16.30
C TYR A 160 -13.19 0.90 17.52
N LEU A 161 -14.39 1.45 17.35
CA LEU A 161 -15.13 2.05 18.46
C LEU A 161 -15.50 1.02 19.53
N GLY A 162 -15.95 -0.17 19.11
CA GLY A 162 -16.25 -1.27 20.01
C GLY A 162 -15.01 -1.74 20.78
N THR A 163 -13.89 -1.85 20.10
CA THR A 163 -12.61 -2.24 20.71
C THR A 163 -12.14 -1.22 21.74
N VAL A 164 -12.24 0.08 21.44
CA VAL A 164 -11.90 1.16 22.40
C VAL A 164 -12.78 1.08 23.65
N LEU A 165 -14.09 0.91 23.48
CA LEU A 165 -15.02 0.76 24.59
C LEU A 165 -14.70 -0.46 25.46
N GLN A 166 -14.40 -1.61 24.86
CA GLN A 166 -14.00 -2.81 25.60
C GLN A 166 -12.75 -2.58 26.45
N HIS A 167 -11.73 -1.92 25.90
CA HIS A 167 -10.51 -1.62 26.66
C HIS A 167 -10.75 -0.60 27.79
N LEU A 168 -11.59 0.40 27.56
CA LEU A 168 -11.93 1.37 28.62
C LEU A 168 -12.71 0.72 29.76
N VAL A 169 -13.64 -0.18 29.47
CA VAL A 169 -14.39 -0.94 30.47
C VAL A 169 -13.46 -1.87 31.25
N ALA A 170 -12.58 -2.59 30.56
CA ALA A 170 -11.62 -3.49 31.19
C ALA A 170 -10.58 -2.77 32.08
N ALA A 171 -10.24 -1.52 31.75
CA ALA A 171 -9.32 -0.72 32.56
C ALA A 171 -9.92 -0.16 33.87
N ASN A 172 -11.25 -0.21 34.03
CA ASN A 172 -11.96 0.27 35.20
C ASN A 172 -12.43 -0.84 36.16
N ILE A 173 -12.00 -2.08 35.89
CA ILE A 173 -12.19 -3.25 36.74
C ILE A 173 -10.89 -3.53 37.50
#